data_baddd21d0c0eb19d37cca1ff9623a2f4
#
_entry.id   baddd21d0c0eb19d37cca1ff9623a2f4
#
_cell.length_a   1.000
_cell.length_b   1.000
_cell.length_c   1.000
_cell.angle_alpha   90.00
_cell.angle_beta   90.00
_cell.angle_gamma   90.00
#
_symmetry.space_group_name_H-M   'P 1'
#
loop_
_entity.id
_entity.type
_entity.pdbx_description
1 polymer ?
#
loop_
_entity_poly.entity_id
_entity_poly.type
_entity_poly.pdbx_seq_one_letter_code
_entity_poly.pdbx_strand_id
1 'polypeptide(L)'
;LALVALSLPAFAQDQTPTTLKGVLLEQLRTTHNQKDWFVPANTAVEGLTSQQASWKDGSGNHSIGQLTNHLIFWNLQSLAKFKGEQPAKFSGNNDETFNSFDAKQWNASVQQLDSVLTEWEKVVEAADDAKLQAWASTIAHIGAHNAYHVGQIIYIRKQQGWWDPEKGVK
;
A
#
# COMPACT_ATOMS: atom_id res chain seq x y z
N LEU A 1 31.37 -12.18 46.72
CA LEU A 1 30.24 -12.65 45.89
C LEU A 1 29.75 -11.48 45.05
N ALA A 2 30.02 -11.49 43.76
CA ALA A 2 29.47 -10.50 42.80
C ALA A 2 28.20 -11.06 42.18
N LEU A 3 27.05 -10.37 42.37
CA LEU A 3 25.85 -10.66 41.67
C LEU A 3 25.95 -10.13 40.23
N VAL A 4 25.99 -11.03 39.25
CA VAL A 4 25.83 -10.69 37.84
C VAL A 4 24.33 -10.61 37.56
N ALA A 5 23.81 -9.40 37.36
CA ALA A 5 22.47 -9.18 36.93
C ALA A 5 22.41 -9.48 35.41
N LEU A 6 21.82 -10.60 35.02
CA LEU A 6 21.48 -10.93 33.63
C LEU A 6 20.25 -10.09 33.23
N SER A 7 20.47 -9.02 32.46
CA SER A 7 19.39 -8.31 31.77
C SER A 7 18.93 -9.16 30.59
N LEU A 8 17.75 -9.76 30.70
CA LEU A 8 17.08 -10.38 29.59
C LEU A 8 16.62 -9.26 28.60
N PRO A 9 16.80 -9.43 27.28
CA PRO A 9 16.24 -8.50 26.33
C PRO A 9 14.71 -8.56 26.46
N ALA A 10 14.09 -7.42 26.76
CA ALA A 10 12.65 -7.28 26.64
C ALA A 10 12.33 -7.36 25.13
N PHE A 11 11.79 -8.49 24.69
CA PHE A 11 11.10 -8.56 23.41
C PHE A 11 9.92 -7.58 23.51
N ALA A 12 9.97 -6.49 22.75
CA ALA A 12 8.80 -5.66 22.55
C ALA A 12 7.73 -6.59 21.92
N GLN A 13 6.75 -6.99 22.71
CA GLN A 13 5.55 -7.62 22.20
C GLN A 13 4.89 -6.54 21.32
N ASP A 14 4.81 -6.80 20.01
CA ASP A 14 3.92 -6.06 19.13
C ASP A 14 2.53 -6.13 19.72
N GLN A 15 2.12 -5.03 20.37
CA GLN A 15 0.81 -5.00 21.02
C GLN A 15 -0.23 -4.89 19.91
N THR A 16 -1.07 -5.91 19.78
CA THR A 16 -2.24 -5.87 18.91
C THR A 16 -3.03 -4.60 19.21
N PRO A 17 -3.30 -3.75 18.21
CA PRO A 17 -4.00 -2.50 18.43
C PRO A 17 -5.40 -2.74 19.00
N THR A 18 -5.76 -2.03 20.07
CA THR A 18 -7.04 -2.16 20.78
C THR A 18 -8.00 -1.02 20.47
N THR A 19 -7.55 0.00 19.75
CA THR A 19 -8.37 1.16 19.39
C THR A 19 -8.69 1.15 17.89
N LEU A 20 -9.79 1.79 17.50
CA LEU A 20 -10.13 1.95 16.08
C LEU A 20 -8.97 2.61 15.29
N LYS A 21 -8.41 3.69 15.81
CA LYS A 21 -7.24 4.36 15.22
C LYS A 21 -6.08 3.38 15.02
N GLY A 22 -5.76 2.62 16.06
CA GLY A 22 -4.66 1.64 16.01
C GLY A 22 -4.87 0.60 14.92
N VAL A 23 -6.08 -0.01 14.84
CA VAL A 23 -6.42 -0.99 13.80
C VAL A 23 -6.34 -0.39 12.40
N LEU A 24 -6.86 0.82 12.19
CA LEU A 24 -6.82 1.49 10.89
C LEU A 24 -5.38 1.82 10.46
N LEU A 25 -4.55 2.28 11.39
CA LEU A 25 -3.13 2.55 11.12
C LEU A 25 -2.33 1.29 10.83
N GLU A 26 -2.57 0.20 11.56
CA GLU A 26 -1.95 -1.10 11.28
C GLU A 26 -2.29 -1.56 9.86
N GLN A 27 -3.57 -1.50 9.46
CA GLN A 27 -4.02 -1.84 8.11
C GLN A 27 -3.33 -0.98 7.03
N LEU A 28 -3.20 0.32 7.25
CA LEU A 28 -2.51 1.22 6.31
C LEU A 28 -1.01 0.90 6.23
N ARG A 29 -0.34 0.75 7.36
CA ARG A 29 1.10 0.47 7.44
C ARG A 29 1.47 -0.88 6.84
N THR A 30 0.69 -1.92 7.13
CA THR A 30 0.95 -3.27 6.60
C THR A 30 0.66 -3.38 5.11
N THR A 31 -0.24 -2.57 4.56
CA THR A 31 -0.42 -2.47 3.10
C THR A 31 0.60 -1.57 2.42
N HIS A 32 1.26 -0.68 3.12
CA HIS A 32 2.21 0.31 2.58
C HIS A 32 3.67 -0.19 2.58
N ASN A 33 4.29 -0.30 3.76
CA ASN A 33 5.72 -0.52 3.91
C ASN A 33 6.12 -1.45 5.05
N GLN A 34 5.19 -1.83 5.91
CA GLN A 34 5.44 -2.69 7.05
C GLN A 34 5.06 -4.14 6.72
N LYS A 35 6.05 -5.02 6.69
CA LYS A 35 5.83 -6.44 6.41
C LYS A 35 5.19 -7.13 7.61
N ASP A 36 4.08 -7.82 7.36
CA ASP A 36 3.38 -8.59 8.38
C ASP A 36 2.76 -9.85 7.75
N TRP A 37 1.44 -9.97 7.64
CA TRP A 37 0.76 -11.13 7.07
C TRP A 37 0.94 -11.27 5.56
N PHE A 38 1.26 -10.17 4.88
CA PHE A 38 1.49 -10.13 3.43
C PHE A 38 2.56 -9.10 3.09
N VAL A 39 3.00 -9.14 1.84
CA VAL A 39 4.03 -8.22 1.31
C VAL A 39 3.41 -6.84 1.10
N PRO A 40 4.01 -5.75 1.64
CA PRO A 40 3.50 -4.40 1.44
C PRO A 40 3.77 -3.85 0.03
N ALA A 41 3.04 -2.78 -0.33
CA ALA A 41 3.08 -2.15 -1.66
C ALA A 41 4.49 -1.73 -2.08
N ASN A 42 5.25 -1.09 -1.19
CA ASN A 42 6.61 -0.63 -1.49
C ASN A 42 7.53 -1.79 -1.87
N THR A 43 7.48 -2.89 -1.12
CA THR A 43 8.24 -4.11 -1.44
C THR A 43 7.76 -4.75 -2.74
N ALA A 44 6.45 -4.69 -3.02
CA ALA A 44 5.88 -5.27 -4.23
C ALA A 44 6.36 -4.60 -5.52
N VAL A 45 6.61 -3.28 -5.50
CA VAL A 45 7.07 -2.52 -6.67
C VAL A 45 8.58 -2.29 -6.71
N GLU A 46 9.28 -2.58 -5.62
CA GLU A 46 10.72 -2.32 -5.48
C GLU A 46 11.56 -3.07 -6.51
N GLY A 47 12.55 -2.36 -7.08
CA GLY A 47 13.55 -2.95 -7.98
C GLY A 47 13.04 -3.31 -9.37
N LEU A 48 11.78 -3.03 -9.71
CA LEU A 48 11.25 -3.25 -11.04
C LEU A 48 11.73 -2.17 -12.02
N THR A 49 12.13 -2.59 -13.21
CA THR A 49 12.40 -1.67 -14.32
C THR A 49 11.08 -1.21 -14.97
N SER A 50 11.14 -0.11 -15.73
CA SER A 50 9.98 0.36 -16.51
C SER A 50 9.50 -0.68 -17.54
N GLN A 51 10.41 -1.48 -18.09
CA GLN A 51 10.07 -2.56 -19.01
C GLN A 51 9.28 -3.67 -18.30
N GLN A 52 9.71 -4.09 -17.10
CA GLN A 52 8.99 -5.07 -16.30
C GLN A 52 7.62 -4.54 -15.84
N ALA A 53 7.54 -3.27 -15.45
CA ALA A 53 6.29 -2.63 -15.07
C ALA A 53 5.27 -2.55 -16.22
N SER A 54 5.76 -2.48 -17.47
CA SER A 54 4.93 -2.40 -18.69
C SER A 54 4.50 -3.75 -19.24
N TRP A 55 5.10 -4.84 -18.76
CA TRP A 55 4.87 -6.18 -19.29
C TRP A 55 3.41 -6.62 -19.16
N LYS A 56 2.89 -7.26 -20.20
CA LYS A 56 1.55 -7.87 -20.26
C LYS A 56 1.64 -9.27 -20.85
N ASP A 57 0.80 -10.15 -20.37
CA ASP A 57 0.70 -11.54 -20.83
C ASP A 57 -0.08 -11.71 -22.16
N GLY A 58 -0.63 -10.63 -22.72
CA GLY A 58 -1.44 -10.66 -23.93
C GLY A 58 -2.89 -11.10 -23.75
N SER A 59 -3.30 -11.51 -22.54
CA SER A 59 -4.66 -11.98 -22.24
C SER A 59 -5.67 -10.87 -21.90
N GLY A 60 -5.24 -9.60 -21.95
CA GLY A 60 -6.07 -8.45 -21.54
C GLY A 60 -5.90 -8.06 -20.07
N ASN A 61 -5.08 -8.76 -19.30
CA ASN A 61 -4.76 -8.41 -17.92
C ASN A 61 -3.97 -7.09 -17.83
N HIS A 62 -4.04 -6.44 -16.68
CA HIS A 62 -3.30 -5.22 -16.41
C HIS A 62 -1.82 -5.51 -16.11
N SER A 63 -0.93 -4.62 -16.57
CA SER A 63 0.48 -4.64 -16.19
C SER A 63 0.67 -4.16 -14.73
N ILE A 64 1.85 -4.44 -14.16
CA ILE A 64 2.23 -3.94 -12.83
C ILE A 64 2.11 -2.41 -12.77
N GLY A 65 2.58 -1.69 -13.79
CA GLY A 65 2.49 -0.24 -13.84
C GLY A 65 1.05 0.26 -13.89
N GLN A 66 0.17 -0.42 -14.62
CA GLN A 66 -1.26 -0.11 -14.65
C GLN A 66 -1.92 -0.33 -13.27
N LEU A 67 -1.62 -1.45 -12.60
CA LEU A 67 -2.10 -1.73 -11.24
C LEU A 67 -1.60 -0.67 -10.26
N THR A 68 -0.33 -0.26 -10.36
CA THR A 68 0.25 0.78 -9.52
C THR A 68 -0.45 2.13 -9.73
N ASN A 69 -0.69 2.54 -10.97
CA ASN A 69 -1.41 3.77 -11.29
C ASN A 69 -2.85 3.76 -10.76
N HIS A 70 -3.54 2.64 -10.89
CA HIS A 70 -4.88 2.45 -10.34
C HIS A 70 -4.90 2.62 -8.81
N LEU A 71 -3.91 2.04 -8.10
CA LEU A 71 -3.75 2.24 -6.66
C LEU A 71 -3.53 3.72 -6.32
N ILE A 72 -2.61 4.39 -7.01
CA ILE A 72 -2.34 5.82 -6.82
C ILE A 72 -3.63 6.63 -7.00
N PHE A 73 -4.34 6.40 -8.09
CA PHE A 73 -5.57 7.13 -8.40
C PHE A 73 -6.61 7.03 -7.29
N TRP A 74 -6.96 5.83 -6.85
CA TRP A 74 -8.01 5.64 -5.85
C TRP A 74 -7.59 6.09 -4.45
N ASN A 75 -6.30 5.93 -4.11
CA ASN A 75 -5.78 6.48 -2.86
C ASN A 75 -5.84 8.02 -2.86
N LEU A 76 -5.44 8.70 -3.94
CA LEU A 76 -5.54 10.17 -4.06
C LEU A 76 -6.98 10.66 -4.02
N GLN A 77 -7.90 10.01 -4.75
CA GLN A 77 -9.32 10.37 -4.77
C GLN A 77 -9.96 10.30 -3.38
N SER A 78 -9.68 9.23 -2.67
CA SER A 78 -10.23 9.02 -1.33
C SER A 78 -9.56 9.90 -0.29
N LEU A 79 -8.25 10.13 -0.40
CA LEU A 79 -7.49 11.02 0.47
C LEU A 79 -7.97 12.47 0.38
N ALA A 80 -8.19 12.98 -0.84
CA ALA A 80 -8.74 14.31 -1.06
C ALA A 80 -10.10 14.47 -0.34
N LYS A 81 -11.00 13.50 -0.51
CA LYS A 81 -12.29 13.50 0.19
C LYS A 81 -12.14 13.46 1.70
N PHE A 82 -11.24 12.61 2.22
CA PHE A 82 -10.96 12.55 3.65
C PHE A 82 -10.47 13.89 4.20
N LYS A 83 -9.64 14.61 3.45
CA LYS A 83 -9.12 15.94 3.80
C LYS A 83 -10.16 17.04 3.63
N GLY A 84 -11.32 16.77 3.03
CA GLY A 84 -12.33 17.77 2.69
C GLY A 84 -11.99 18.58 1.43
N GLU A 85 -11.06 18.09 0.64
CA GLU A 85 -10.63 18.68 -0.63
C GLU A 85 -11.48 18.15 -1.79
N GLN A 86 -11.52 18.87 -2.91
CA GLN A 86 -12.14 18.39 -4.13
C GLN A 86 -11.21 17.39 -4.82
N PRO A 87 -11.63 16.13 -5.02
CA PRO A 87 -10.82 15.17 -5.75
C PRO A 87 -10.72 15.57 -7.24
N ALA A 88 -9.72 15.03 -7.92
CA ALA A 88 -9.58 15.21 -9.35
C ALA A 88 -10.85 14.75 -10.10
N LYS A 89 -11.18 15.40 -11.22
CA LYS A 89 -12.32 15.01 -12.05
C LYS A 89 -12.15 13.56 -12.53
N PHE A 90 -13.24 12.80 -12.44
CA PHE A 90 -13.28 11.41 -12.87
C PHE A 90 -14.54 11.16 -13.69
N SER A 91 -14.39 10.49 -14.83
CA SER A 91 -15.49 10.19 -15.77
C SER A 91 -16.50 9.18 -15.22
N GLY A 92 -16.12 8.39 -14.21
CA GLY A 92 -16.85 7.23 -13.72
C GLY A 92 -16.44 5.91 -14.37
N ASN A 93 -15.60 5.94 -15.41
CA ASN A 93 -15.09 4.74 -16.04
C ASN A 93 -13.82 4.24 -15.32
N ASN A 94 -13.95 3.14 -14.57
CA ASN A 94 -12.84 2.57 -13.79
C ASN A 94 -11.65 2.14 -14.64
N ASP A 95 -11.87 1.73 -15.90
CA ASP A 95 -10.80 1.28 -16.79
C ASP A 95 -9.80 2.40 -17.12
N GLU A 96 -10.25 3.65 -17.13
CA GLU A 96 -9.39 4.80 -17.36
C GLU A 96 -8.29 4.94 -16.30
N THR A 97 -8.52 4.47 -15.08
CA THR A 97 -7.55 4.54 -13.98
C THR A 97 -6.32 3.65 -14.20
N PHE A 98 -6.45 2.62 -15.04
CA PHE A 98 -5.35 1.75 -15.47
C PHE A 98 -4.62 2.29 -16.71
N ASN A 99 -5.32 3.04 -17.55
CA ASN A 99 -4.81 3.45 -18.85
C ASN A 99 -3.86 4.66 -18.81
N SER A 100 -3.78 5.36 -17.68
CA SER A 100 -2.90 6.54 -17.50
C SER A 100 -1.43 6.19 -17.26
N PHE A 101 -1.05 4.92 -17.24
CA PHE A 101 0.33 4.52 -16.99
C PHE A 101 1.27 4.89 -18.16
N ASP A 102 2.35 5.59 -17.83
CA ASP A 102 3.47 5.88 -18.72
C ASP A 102 4.76 5.24 -18.18
N ALA A 103 5.34 4.32 -18.95
CA ALA A 103 6.57 3.63 -18.58
C ALA A 103 7.75 4.57 -18.30
N LYS A 104 7.82 5.73 -18.98
CA LYS A 104 8.86 6.74 -18.75
C LYS A 104 8.77 7.37 -17.35
N GLN A 105 7.60 7.33 -16.75
CA GLN A 105 7.33 7.89 -15.42
C GLN A 105 7.34 6.83 -14.32
N TRP A 106 7.75 5.59 -14.60
CA TRP A 106 7.70 4.48 -13.64
C TRP A 106 8.28 4.83 -12.27
N ASN A 107 9.49 5.40 -12.24
CA ASN A 107 10.11 5.78 -10.97
C ASN A 107 9.31 6.86 -10.23
N ALA A 108 8.72 7.81 -10.94
CA ALA A 108 7.85 8.81 -10.34
C ALA A 108 6.55 8.18 -9.81
N SER A 109 5.99 7.19 -10.51
CA SER A 109 4.82 6.43 -10.03
C SER A 109 5.12 5.67 -8.73
N VAL A 110 6.29 5.03 -8.62
CA VAL A 110 6.71 4.35 -7.38
C VAL A 110 6.81 5.34 -6.21
N GLN A 111 7.44 6.50 -6.44
CA GLN A 111 7.54 7.56 -5.42
C GLN A 111 6.15 8.14 -5.05
N GLN A 112 5.27 8.29 -6.03
CA GLN A 112 3.92 8.80 -5.79
C GLN A 112 3.07 7.80 -5.00
N LEU A 113 3.21 6.49 -5.26
CA LEU A 113 2.55 5.46 -4.47
C LEU A 113 2.99 5.54 -2.99
N ASP A 114 4.28 5.55 -2.73
CA ASP A 114 4.84 5.69 -1.38
C ASP A 114 4.34 6.97 -0.69
N SER A 115 4.36 8.08 -1.41
CA SER A 115 3.95 9.38 -0.89
C SER A 115 2.46 9.43 -0.50
N VAL A 116 1.57 8.90 -1.33
CA VAL A 116 0.13 8.91 -1.02
C VAL A 116 -0.22 7.97 0.14
N LEU A 117 0.46 6.82 0.24
CA LEU A 117 0.25 5.89 1.35
C LEU A 117 0.81 6.47 2.67
N THR A 118 1.98 7.11 2.63
CA THR A 118 2.52 7.87 3.77
C THR A 118 1.56 8.97 4.24
N GLU A 119 0.95 9.70 3.31
CA GLU A 119 0.02 10.78 3.67
C GLU A 119 -1.26 10.22 4.32
N TRP A 120 -1.76 9.06 3.88
CA TRP A 120 -2.86 8.36 4.54
C TRP A 120 -2.56 8.07 6.02
N GLU A 121 -1.38 7.54 6.32
CA GLU A 121 -0.97 7.27 7.71
C GLU A 121 -0.97 8.56 8.54
N LYS A 122 -0.40 9.65 8.02
CA LYS A 122 -0.33 10.94 8.71
C LYS A 122 -1.70 11.52 9.02
N VAL A 123 -2.62 11.52 8.04
CA VAL A 123 -3.94 12.12 8.25
C VAL A 123 -4.81 11.28 9.18
N VAL A 124 -4.67 9.96 9.18
CA VAL A 124 -5.36 9.06 10.11
C VAL A 124 -4.79 9.20 11.52
N GLU A 125 -3.48 9.29 11.68
CA GLU A 125 -2.82 9.55 12.98
C GLU A 125 -3.33 10.86 13.60
N ALA A 126 -3.45 11.92 12.80
CA ALA A 126 -3.87 13.26 13.25
C ALA A 126 -5.40 13.40 13.44
N ALA A 127 -6.21 12.49 12.90
CA ALA A 127 -7.66 12.59 12.97
C ALA A 127 -8.21 12.32 14.37
N ASP A 128 -9.32 12.99 14.70
CA ASP A 128 -10.10 12.69 15.93
C ASP A 128 -10.98 11.43 15.76
N ASP A 129 -11.49 10.94 16.88
CA ASP A 129 -12.29 9.71 16.91
C ASP A 129 -13.60 9.84 16.12
N ALA A 130 -14.24 11.00 16.11
CA ALA A 130 -15.49 11.21 15.36
C ALA A 130 -15.26 11.08 13.85
N LYS A 131 -14.19 11.69 13.35
CA LYS A 131 -13.77 11.56 11.94
C LYS A 131 -13.38 10.12 11.60
N LEU A 132 -12.64 9.45 12.48
CA LEU A 132 -12.26 8.06 12.27
C LEU A 132 -13.46 7.12 12.24
N GLN A 133 -14.45 7.30 13.12
CA GLN A 133 -15.69 6.52 13.08
C GLN A 133 -16.46 6.75 11.77
N ALA A 134 -16.58 7.99 11.32
CA ALA A 134 -17.27 8.31 10.07
C ALA A 134 -16.58 7.71 8.83
N TRP A 135 -15.26 7.54 8.87
CA TRP A 135 -14.44 7.09 7.74
C TRP A 135 -13.91 5.66 7.87
N ALA A 136 -14.16 4.97 8.98
CA ALA A 136 -13.59 3.67 9.30
C ALA A 136 -13.77 2.65 8.16
N SER A 137 -15.00 2.53 7.65
CA SER A 137 -15.31 1.60 6.54
C SER A 137 -14.53 1.96 5.27
N THR A 138 -14.43 3.25 4.93
CA THR A 138 -13.68 3.69 3.73
C THR A 138 -12.20 3.39 3.88
N ILE A 139 -11.60 3.69 5.04
CA ILE A 139 -10.17 3.43 5.30
C ILE A 139 -9.88 1.92 5.25
N ALA A 140 -10.75 1.10 5.84
CA ALA A 140 -10.62 -0.36 5.78
C ALA A 140 -10.70 -0.89 4.34
N HIS A 141 -11.63 -0.35 3.52
CA HIS A 141 -11.73 -0.71 2.10
C HIS A 141 -10.48 -0.30 1.29
N ILE A 142 -9.87 0.86 1.61
CA ILE A 142 -8.60 1.28 0.99
C ILE A 142 -7.50 0.28 1.30
N GLY A 143 -7.34 -0.12 2.57
CA GLY A 143 -6.39 -1.16 2.95
C GLY A 143 -6.61 -2.47 2.20
N ALA A 144 -7.86 -2.97 2.18
CA ALA A 144 -8.21 -4.19 1.47
C ALA A 144 -7.96 -4.08 -0.05
N HIS A 145 -8.29 -2.94 -0.67
CA HIS A 145 -8.06 -2.67 -2.08
C HIS A 145 -6.55 -2.63 -2.41
N ASN A 146 -5.75 -1.99 -1.56
CA ASN A 146 -4.30 -1.98 -1.71
C ASN A 146 -3.74 -3.41 -1.64
N ALA A 147 -4.12 -4.20 -0.64
CA ALA A 147 -3.68 -5.59 -0.48
C ALA A 147 -4.08 -6.46 -1.68
N TYR A 148 -5.30 -6.29 -2.21
CA TYR A 148 -5.79 -7.02 -3.38
C TYR A 148 -4.90 -6.80 -4.61
N HIS A 149 -4.57 -5.54 -4.93
CA HIS A 149 -3.74 -5.24 -6.09
C HIS A 149 -2.25 -5.55 -5.86
N VAL A 150 -1.75 -5.41 -4.63
CA VAL A 150 -0.41 -5.88 -4.26
C VAL A 150 -0.27 -7.38 -4.51
N GLY A 151 -1.28 -8.17 -4.15
CA GLY A 151 -1.31 -9.59 -4.45
C GLY A 151 -1.20 -9.90 -5.96
N GLN A 152 -1.86 -9.12 -6.81
CA GLN A 152 -1.76 -9.25 -8.27
C GLN A 152 -0.36 -8.89 -8.77
N ILE A 153 0.25 -7.82 -8.26
CA ILE A 153 1.63 -7.42 -8.61
C ILE A 153 2.61 -8.54 -8.25
N ILE A 154 2.53 -9.09 -7.03
CA ILE A 154 3.39 -10.18 -6.59
C ILE A 154 3.18 -11.44 -7.45
N TYR A 155 1.93 -11.76 -7.81
CA TYR A 155 1.62 -12.88 -8.68
C TYR A 155 2.32 -12.76 -10.03
N ILE A 156 2.23 -11.59 -10.69
CA ILE A 156 2.92 -11.31 -11.95
C ILE A 156 4.44 -11.46 -11.78
N ARG A 157 5.03 -10.90 -10.74
CA ARG A 157 6.46 -11.01 -10.46
C ARG A 157 6.91 -12.46 -10.30
N LYS A 158 6.13 -13.27 -9.56
CA LYS A 158 6.43 -14.70 -9.39
C LYS A 158 6.36 -15.46 -10.69
N GLN A 159 5.32 -15.23 -11.49
CA GLN A 159 5.19 -15.86 -12.82
C GLN A 159 6.35 -15.54 -13.76
N GLN A 160 6.89 -14.32 -13.68
CA GLN A 160 7.97 -13.87 -14.55
C GLN A 160 9.38 -14.14 -14.00
N GLY A 161 9.50 -14.75 -12.81
CA GLY A 161 10.79 -14.97 -12.18
C GLY A 161 11.45 -13.67 -11.67
N TRP A 162 10.70 -12.59 -11.47
CA TRP A 162 11.19 -11.29 -10.97
C TRP A 162 11.00 -11.11 -9.47
N TRP A 163 10.54 -12.14 -8.79
CA TRP A 163 10.31 -12.11 -7.35
C TRP A 163 11.47 -12.74 -6.60
N ASP A 164 11.99 -12.02 -5.62
CA ASP A 164 12.94 -12.55 -4.67
C ASP A 164 12.18 -13.17 -3.47
N PRO A 165 12.26 -14.51 -3.27
CA PRO A 165 11.56 -15.19 -2.17
C PRO A 165 11.93 -14.67 -0.78
N GLU A 166 13.16 -14.12 -0.59
CA GLU A 166 13.60 -13.59 0.71
C GLU A 166 12.84 -12.31 1.11
N LYS A 167 12.22 -11.64 0.13
CA LYS A 167 11.32 -10.49 0.37
C LYS A 167 9.91 -10.92 0.81
N GLY A 168 9.59 -12.20 0.71
CA GLY A 168 8.30 -12.77 1.11
C GLY A 168 8.07 -12.76 2.63
N VAL A 169 6.84 -13.02 3.05
CA VAL A 169 6.48 -13.33 4.44
C VAL A 169 6.92 -14.75 4.73
N LYS A 170 7.56 -14.97 5.87
CA LYS A 170 8.06 -16.29 6.34
C LYS A 170 7.13 -16.81 7.43
#